data_c0efb380fabf98a4759a761156dabac9
#
_entry.id   c0efb380fabf98a4759a761156dabac9
#
_cell.length_a   1.000
_cell.length_b   1.000
_cell.length_c   1.000
_cell.angle_alpha   90.00
_cell.angle_beta   90.00
_cell.angle_gamma   90.00
#
_symmetry.space_group_name_H-M   'P 1'
#
loop_
_entity.id
_entity.type
_entity.pdbx_description
1 polymer ?
#
loop_
_entity_poly.entity_id
_entity_poly.type
_entity_poly.pdbx_seq_one_letter_code
_entity_poly.pdbx_strand_id
1 'polypeptide(L)'
;MGTLLWPRPATTAFAPPIAAGPSAAHVVAGGGVKGRPRRVSLALRCPDPRPRVIQEGRGRRTASRSYVAAGGAAAAGAGDSSRVLPDLQMVSRIRGVFFYMVTSAAAIVLFIAMVVVHPLVLLFDRYRRRAQHYIAKIWATLAISMFYKLEFEGMENLPPNTSPAVYVANHQSFLDIYTLLTLGRCFKFISKTSIFMIPIIGWAMYLLGVIPLRRMDSRSQLDCLKRCVDLVKRGASVFFFPEGTRSKDGKLGVFKRGAFSVAAKTGVPVIPITLLGTGKLMPPGMEGNLNSGSVKVIIHRPVEGDNAEKLCSNARSVIADTLLLHGYGVH
;
A
#
# COMPACT_ATOMS: atom_id res chain seq x y z
N MET A 1 -32.71 -51.61 -22.40
CA MET A 1 -33.36 -50.54 -23.18
C MET A 1 -34.19 -49.70 -22.22
N GLY A 2 -33.75 -48.51 -21.88
CA GLY A 2 -34.44 -47.58 -21.00
C GLY A 2 -33.69 -46.24 -21.08
N THR A 3 -34.17 -45.37 -21.97
CA THR A 3 -33.63 -44.04 -22.23
C THR A 3 -34.06 -43.10 -21.11
N LEU A 4 -33.12 -42.60 -20.32
CA LEU A 4 -33.30 -41.52 -19.34
C LEU A 4 -33.26 -40.18 -20.06
N LEU A 5 -34.41 -39.53 -20.13
CA LEU A 5 -34.59 -38.15 -20.61
C LEU A 5 -34.23 -37.15 -19.51
N TRP A 6 -33.28 -36.26 -19.81
CA TRP A 6 -32.87 -35.11 -18.97
C TRP A 6 -33.81 -33.93 -19.24
N PRO A 7 -34.32 -33.20 -18.22
CA PRO A 7 -35.16 -32.01 -18.43
C PRO A 7 -34.32 -30.81 -18.83
N ARG A 8 -34.81 -30.08 -19.85
CA ARG A 8 -34.24 -28.79 -20.30
C ARG A 8 -34.60 -27.68 -19.31
N PRO A 9 -33.70 -26.68 -19.06
CA PRO A 9 -34.04 -25.52 -18.26
C PRO A 9 -34.90 -24.53 -19.06
N ALA A 10 -35.87 -23.95 -18.38
CA ALA A 10 -36.81 -22.95 -18.89
C ALA A 10 -36.11 -21.61 -19.20
N THR A 11 -36.32 -21.12 -20.41
CA THR A 11 -35.91 -19.79 -20.87
C THR A 11 -36.95 -18.77 -20.38
N THR A 12 -36.59 -17.93 -19.41
CA THR A 12 -37.36 -16.74 -19.06
C THR A 12 -36.91 -15.57 -19.94
N ALA A 13 -37.83 -15.14 -20.82
CA ALA A 13 -37.69 -13.97 -21.64
C ALA A 13 -37.85 -12.70 -20.78
N PHE A 14 -36.85 -11.82 -20.82
CA PHE A 14 -36.93 -10.49 -20.28
C PHE A 14 -37.49 -9.55 -21.34
N ALA A 15 -38.61 -8.90 -21.06
CA ALA A 15 -39.20 -7.82 -21.87
C ALA A 15 -38.45 -6.50 -21.58
N PRO A 16 -38.26 -5.61 -22.59
CA PRO A 16 -37.62 -4.31 -22.41
C PRO A 16 -38.61 -3.28 -21.83
N PRO A 17 -38.15 -2.28 -21.04
CA PRO A 17 -39.02 -1.23 -20.54
C PRO A 17 -39.32 -0.18 -21.62
N ILE A 18 -40.58 0.30 -21.57
CA ILE A 18 -41.24 1.25 -22.44
C ILE A 18 -40.58 2.64 -22.35
N ALA A 19 -40.33 3.25 -23.51
CA ALA A 19 -39.85 4.62 -23.65
C ALA A 19 -40.99 5.62 -23.35
N ALA A 20 -40.73 6.59 -22.48
CA ALA A 20 -41.56 7.80 -22.33
C ALA A 20 -40.98 8.92 -23.19
N GLY A 21 -41.79 9.50 -24.04
CA GLY A 21 -41.48 10.51 -25.02
C GLY A 21 -41.31 11.93 -24.43
N PRO A 22 -40.90 12.90 -25.25
CA PRO A 22 -40.40 14.19 -24.80
C PRO A 22 -41.49 15.25 -24.67
N SER A 23 -41.41 16.08 -23.62
CA SER A 23 -42.11 17.35 -23.53
C SER A 23 -41.17 18.49 -23.92
N ALA A 24 -41.63 19.30 -24.87
CA ALA A 24 -40.98 20.49 -25.38
C ALA A 24 -41.25 21.72 -24.48
N ALA A 25 -40.21 22.53 -24.22
CA ALA A 25 -40.38 23.95 -23.94
C ALA A 25 -39.08 24.76 -24.13
N HIS A 26 -39.11 25.63 -25.07
CA HIS A 26 -38.55 26.98 -25.21
C HIS A 26 -37.05 27.27 -25.10
N VAL A 27 -36.59 27.71 -26.26
CA VAL A 27 -35.34 28.43 -26.58
C VAL A 27 -35.33 29.81 -25.93
N VAL A 28 -34.24 30.19 -25.26
CA VAL A 28 -33.72 31.57 -25.20
C VAL A 28 -32.20 31.52 -25.40
N ALA A 29 -31.74 32.26 -26.41
CA ALA A 29 -30.38 32.44 -26.76
C ALA A 29 -29.67 33.45 -25.84
N GLY A 30 -28.39 33.23 -25.53
CA GLY A 30 -27.54 34.19 -24.80
C GLY A 30 -26.09 33.75 -24.68
N GLY A 31 -25.24 34.31 -25.53
CA GLY A 31 -23.87 34.74 -25.22
C GLY A 31 -22.81 33.74 -24.74
N GLY A 32 -21.87 33.42 -25.65
CA GLY A 32 -20.72 32.57 -25.33
C GLY A 32 -19.67 33.19 -24.39
N VAL A 33 -19.08 32.37 -23.54
CA VAL A 33 -17.70 32.54 -23.05
C VAL A 33 -17.07 31.13 -23.02
N LYS A 34 -16.04 30.92 -23.82
CA LYS A 34 -15.23 29.70 -23.82
C LYS A 34 -14.36 29.68 -22.56
N GLY A 35 -14.83 29.07 -21.47
CA GLY A 35 -14.05 28.71 -20.30
C GLY A 35 -13.58 27.25 -20.42
N ARG A 36 -12.27 27.03 -20.45
CA ARG A 36 -11.67 25.68 -20.33
C ARG A 36 -12.14 25.04 -19.03
N PRO A 37 -12.55 23.76 -19.00
CA PRO A 37 -12.91 23.10 -17.76
C PRO A 37 -11.67 22.96 -16.87
N ARG A 38 -11.69 23.61 -15.69
CA ARG A 38 -10.75 23.36 -14.61
C ARG A 38 -10.88 21.89 -14.21
N ARG A 39 -9.79 21.13 -14.33
CA ARG A 39 -9.68 19.78 -13.78
C ARG A 39 -9.81 19.88 -12.25
N VAL A 40 -10.97 19.57 -11.74
CA VAL A 40 -11.17 19.35 -10.30
C VAL A 40 -10.59 17.98 -9.98
N SER A 41 -9.38 17.96 -9.45
CA SER A 41 -8.78 16.77 -8.88
C SER A 41 -9.50 16.47 -7.56
N LEU A 42 -10.39 15.49 -7.56
CA LEU A 42 -11.09 15.02 -6.35
C LEU A 42 -10.16 14.16 -5.48
N ALA A 43 -8.99 14.69 -5.12
CA ALA A 43 -8.17 14.13 -4.07
C ALA A 43 -8.66 14.67 -2.73
N LEU A 44 -9.72 14.07 -2.19
CA LEU A 44 -10.19 14.32 -0.84
C LEU A 44 -9.07 13.92 0.14
N ARG A 45 -8.36 14.91 0.70
CA ARG A 45 -7.32 14.71 1.72
C ARG A 45 -7.96 14.71 3.11
N CYS A 46 -7.37 13.97 4.05
CA CYS A 46 -7.74 14.05 5.46
C CYS A 46 -7.24 15.37 6.06
N PRO A 47 -7.98 16.03 6.96
CA PRO A 47 -7.49 17.21 7.67
C PRO A 47 -6.32 16.85 8.61
N ASP A 48 -5.40 17.79 8.75
CA ASP A 48 -4.24 17.69 9.65
C ASP A 48 -4.67 18.05 11.09
N PRO A 49 -4.48 17.20 12.09
CA PRO A 49 -4.87 17.48 13.48
C PRO A 49 -3.87 18.32 14.26
N ARG A 50 -3.19 19.31 13.66
CA ARG A 50 -2.28 20.16 14.41
C ARG A 50 -3.03 21.19 15.28
N PRO A 51 -2.74 21.31 16.58
CA PRO A 51 -3.22 22.41 17.39
C PRO A 51 -2.60 23.73 16.89
N ARG A 52 -3.42 24.75 16.72
CA ARG A 52 -2.97 26.12 16.44
C ARG A 52 -2.15 26.60 17.64
N VAL A 53 -0.85 26.75 17.46
CA VAL A 53 0.01 27.49 18.40
C VAL A 53 -0.33 28.97 18.22
N ILE A 54 -0.92 29.55 19.26
CA ILE A 54 -1.12 31.00 19.40
C ILE A 54 0.25 31.60 19.57
N GLN A 55 0.71 32.39 18.60
CA GLN A 55 1.89 33.25 18.75
C GLN A 55 1.50 34.48 19.57
N GLU A 56 1.89 34.54 20.82
CA GLU A 56 2.00 35.77 21.59
C GLU A 56 3.47 36.21 21.72
N GLY A 57 3.69 37.49 21.45
CA GLY A 57 4.69 38.30 22.13
C GLY A 57 6.06 38.45 21.48
N ARG A 58 6.22 39.59 20.79
CA ARG A 58 7.50 40.30 20.58
C ARG A 58 8.29 40.45 21.88
N GLY A 59 9.60 40.10 21.87
CA GLY A 59 10.50 40.42 22.98
C GLY A 59 11.98 40.25 22.67
N ARG A 60 12.64 41.37 22.32
CA ARG A 60 14.06 41.73 22.58
C ARG A 60 15.22 40.79 22.24
N ARG A 61 16.03 41.33 21.34
CA ARG A 61 17.46 41.01 21.11
C ARG A 61 18.27 41.13 22.39
N THR A 62 19.07 40.13 22.74
CA THR A 62 20.32 40.30 23.47
C THR A 62 21.40 39.42 22.86
N ALA A 63 22.48 40.07 22.49
CA ALA A 63 23.72 39.47 22.02
C ALA A 63 24.50 38.90 23.22
N SER A 64 25.09 37.75 23.08
CA SER A 64 26.28 37.32 23.83
C SER A 64 26.93 36.15 23.13
N ARG A 65 28.06 36.38 22.55
CA ARG A 65 29.40 36.18 23.12
C ARG A 65 29.92 34.76 22.94
N SER A 66 30.75 34.67 21.91
CA SER A 66 31.71 33.62 21.63
C SER A 66 32.57 33.26 22.85
N TYR A 67 32.64 31.97 23.19
CA TYR A 67 33.77 31.42 23.95
C TYR A 67 34.60 30.54 23.02
N VAL A 68 35.78 31.04 22.71
CA VAL A 68 36.90 30.29 22.19
C VAL A 68 37.50 29.54 23.39
N ALA A 69 37.55 28.25 23.36
CA ALA A 69 38.45 27.44 24.20
C ALA A 69 39.38 26.66 23.27
N ALA A 70 40.61 27.09 23.25
CA ALA A 70 41.75 26.39 22.69
C ALA A 70 42.13 25.23 23.65
N GLY A 71 42.53 24.12 23.12
CA GLY A 71 43.21 23.10 23.92
C GLY A 71 43.36 21.75 23.23
N GLY A 72 44.55 21.45 22.73
CA GLY A 72 45.14 20.13 22.77
C GLY A 72 45.08 19.28 21.51
N ALA A 73 46.18 19.25 20.82
CA ALA A 73 46.54 18.34 19.77
C ALA A 73 46.41 16.85 20.15
N ALA A 74 45.79 16.08 19.25
CA ALA A 74 46.21 14.73 18.95
C ALA A 74 45.94 14.47 17.46
N ALA A 75 46.92 14.73 16.63
CA ALA A 75 46.99 14.20 15.27
C ALA A 75 47.30 12.71 15.35
N ALA A 76 46.26 11.90 15.15
CA ALA A 76 46.46 10.50 14.79
C ALA A 76 45.29 10.00 13.97
N GLY A 77 45.49 9.73 12.69
CA GLY A 77 44.61 8.89 11.87
C GLY A 77 43.61 9.59 10.96
N ALA A 78 44.00 10.58 10.18
CA ALA A 78 43.30 10.98 8.97
C ALA A 78 43.60 10.02 7.81
N GLY A 79 43.47 8.72 8.07
CA GLY A 79 43.60 7.65 7.10
C GLY A 79 42.32 6.90 6.99
N ASP A 80 41.63 7.06 5.84
CA ASP A 80 40.70 6.07 5.29
C ASP A 80 39.17 6.27 5.38
N SER A 81 38.67 7.42 5.81
CA SER A 81 37.21 7.65 5.69
C SER A 81 36.74 7.80 4.24
N SER A 82 37.60 8.14 3.31
CA SER A 82 37.25 8.29 1.88
C SER A 82 37.19 6.94 1.12
N ARG A 83 37.84 5.89 1.61
CA ARG A 83 37.77 4.52 1.03
C ARG A 83 36.63 3.69 1.58
N VAL A 84 36.20 3.91 2.80
CA VAL A 84 35.10 3.16 3.45
C VAL A 84 33.73 3.41 2.78
N LEU A 85 33.47 4.62 2.28
CA LEU A 85 32.22 4.95 1.62
C LEU A 85 31.98 4.20 0.28
N PRO A 86 32.95 4.13 -0.66
CA PRO A 86 32.78 3.37 -1.90
C PRO A 86 32.66 1.86 -1.67
N ASP A 87 33.38 1.29 -0.70
CA ASP A 87 33.31 -0.12 -0.36
C ASP A 87 31.93 -0.51 0.19
N LEU A 88 31.33 0.30 1.06
CA LEU A 88 29.98 0.10 1.57
C LEU A 88 28.92 0.17 0.46
N GLN A 89 29.08 1.09 -0.50
CA GLN A 89 28.18 1.19 -1.65
C GLN A 89 28.29 -0.03 -2.57
N MET A 90 29.50 -0.53 -2.79
CA MET A 90 29.74 -1.73 -3.59
C MET A 90 29.11 -2.96 -2.93
N VAL A 91 29.29 -3.15 -1.64
CA VAL A 91 28.66 -4.24 -0.87
C VAL A 91 27.13 -4.17 -0.96
N SER A 92 26.53 -2.98 -0.80
CA SER A 92 25.10 -2.77 -0.91
C SER A 92 24.55 -3.13 -2.31
N ARG A 93 25.30 -2.80 -3.38
CA ARG A 93 24.95 -3.18 -4.75
C ARG A 93 25.05 -4.70 -4.98
N ILE A 94 26.12 -5.33 -4.51
CA ILE A 94 26.30 -6.79 -4.62
C ILE A 94 25.13 -7.50 -3.91
N ARG A 95 24.79 -7.06 -2.70
CA ARG A 95 23.64 -7.59 -1.95
C ARG A 95 22.32 -7.38 -2.71
N GLY A 96 22.13 -6.21 -3.35
CA GLY A 96 20.97 -5.93 -4.18
C GLY A 96 20.87 -6.87 -5.40
N VAL A 97 21.97 -7.08 -6.13
CA VAL A 97 22.02 -8.02 -7.25
C VAL A 97 21.70 -9.45 -6.78
N PHE A 98 22.32 -9.89 -5.68
CA PHE A 98 22.07 -11.21 -5.11
C PHE A 98 20.62 -11.39 -4.66
N PHE A 99 20.02 -10.35 -4.04
CA PHE A 99 18.61 -10.33 -3.70
C PHE A 99 17.71 -10.54 -4.92
N TYR A 100 17.98 -9.84 -6.03
CA TYR A 100 17.18 -10.02 -7.24
C TYR A 100 17.38 -11.38 -7.90
N MET A 101 18.60 -11.95 -7.85
CA MET A 101 18.84 -13.31 -8.34
C MET A 101 18.03 -14.35 -7.54
N VAL A 102 18.12 -14.32 -6.21
CA VAL A 102 17.37 -15.24 -5.33
C VAL A 102 15.87 -15.06 -5.51
N THR A 103 15.40 -13.83 -5.50
CA THR A 103 13.98 -13.49 -5.69
C THR A 103 13.45 -13.98 -7.03
N SER A 104 14.20 -13.79 -8.12
CA SER A 104 13.79 -14.20 -9.47
C SER A 104 13.81 -15.72 -9.62
N ALA A 105 14.84 -16.41 -9.12
CA ALA A 105 14.89 -17.87 -9.15
C ALA A 105 13.69 -18.49 -8.38
N ALA A 106 13.45 -18.02 -7.17
CA ALA A 106 12.30 -18.46 -6.37
C ALA A 106 10.96 -18.12 -7.05
N ALA A 107 10.84 -16.93 -7.71
CA ALA A 107 9.65 -16.53 -8.42
C ALA A 107 9.31 -17.47 -9.58
N ILE A 108 10.30 -17.89 -10.38
CA ILE A 108 10.08 -18.78 -11.52
C ILE A 108 9.49 -20.14 -11.03
N VAL A 109 10.11 -20.75 -10.02
CA VAL A 109 9.68 -22.05 -9.49
C VAL A 109 8.29 -21.95 -8.88
N LEU A 110 8.05 -20.96 -8.01
CA LEU A 110 6.78 -20.82 -7.30
C LEU A 110 5.66 -20.29 -8.20
N PHE A 111 5.98 -19.60 -9.29
CA PHE A 111 5.02 -19.18 -10.29
C PHE A 111 4.39 -20.39 -10.99
N ILE A 112 5.18 -21.42 -11.32
CA ILE A 112 4.65 -22.68 -11.88
C ILE A 112 3.63 -23.29 -10.91
N ALA A 113 3.96 -23.36 -9.61
CA ALA A 113 3.03 -23.85 -8.60
C ALA A 113 1.75 -23.01 -8.54
N MET A 114 1.84 -21.67 -8.64
CA MET A 114 0.69 -20.78 -8.70
C MET A 114 -0.22 -21.09 -9.91
N VAL A 115 0.36 -21.33 -11.09
CA VAL A 115 -0.39 -21.65 -12.31
C VAL A 115 -1.08 -23.00 -12.17
N VAL A 116 -0.40 -24.03 -11.69
CA VAL A 116 -0.95 -25.39 -11.50
C VAL A 116 -2.15 -25.39 -10.53
N VAL A 117 -2.04 -24.65 -9.43
CA VAL A 117 -3.10 -24.60 -8.41
C VAL A 117 -4.25 -23.66 -8.81
N HIS A 118 -4.04 -22.77 -9.78
CA HIS A 118 -5.01 -21.73 -10.12
C HIS A 118 -6.42 -22.21 -10.50
N PRO A 119 -6.62 -23.27 -11.30
CA PRO A 119 -7.95 -23.79 -11.61
C PRO A 119 -8.73 -24.19 -10.35
N LEU A 120 -8.08 -24.86 -9.40
CA LEU A 120 -8.68 -25.24 -8.12
C LEU A 120 -9.04 -24.00 -7.28
N VAL A 121 -8.19 -23.00 -7.28
CA VAL A 121 -8.46 -21.73 -6.59
C VAL A 121 -9.67 -21.01 -7.18
N LEU A 122 -9.83 -21.01 -8.50
CA LEU A 122 -11.02 -20.42 -9.15
C LEU A 122 -12.30 -21.15 -8.81
N LEU A 123 -12.22 -22.47 -8.63
CA LEU A 123 -13.37 -23.31 -8.31
C LEU A 123 -13.80 -23.18 -6.84
N PHE A 124 -12.85 -23.24 -5.90
CA PHE A 124 -13.14 -23.35 -4.47
C PHE A 124 -12.94 -22.05 -3.68
N ASP A 125 -12.05 -21.15 -4.10
CA ASP A 125 -11.66 -19.96 -3.32
C ASP A 125 -11.33 -18.74 -4.19
N ARG A 126 -12.16 -18.46 -5.19
CA ARG A 126 -11.90 -17.41 -6.21
C ARG A 126 -11.71 -16.00 -5.67
N TYR A 127 -12.25 -15.67 -4.51
CA TYR A 127 -12.18 -14.34 -3.94
C TYR A 127 -10.99 -14.18 -2.99
N ARG A 128 -10.78 -15.08 -2.05
CA ARG A 128 -9.66 -15.00 -1.09
C ARG A 128 -8.36 -15.46 -1.70
N ARG A 129 -8.38 -16.55 -2.50
CA ARG A 129 -7.21 -17.13 -3.18
C ARG A 129 -6.11 -17.53 -2.18
N ARG A 130 -6.48 -18.24 -1.11
CA ARG A 130 -5.60 -18.60 0.01
C ARG A 130 -4.35 -19.34 -0.44
N ALA A 131 -4.49 -20.33 -1.32
CA ALA A 131 -3.36 -21.10 -1.83
C ALA A 131 -2.35 -20.20 -2.56
N GLN A 132 -2.82 -19.25 -3.39
CA GLN A 132 -1.96 -18.28 -4.07
C GLN A 132 -1.21 -17.40 -3.08
N HIS A 133 -1.90 -16.90 -2.04
CA HIS A 133 -1.26 -16.09 -0.99
C HIS A 133 -0.27 -16.90 -0.15
N TYR A 134 -0.54 -18.19 0.07
CA TYR A 134 0.41 -19.06 0.77
C TYR A 134 1.69 -19.27 -0.04
N ILE A 135 1.58 -19.52 -1.35
CA ILE A 135 2.73 -19.61 -2.25
C ILE A 135 3.51 -18.27 -2.25
N ALA A 136 2.80 -17.13 -2.32
CA ALA A 136 3.44 -15.82 -2.26
C ALA A 136 4.12 -15.56 -0.91
N LYS A 137 3.58 -16.05 0.21
CA LYS A 137 4.23 -16.01 1.52
C LYS A 137 5.55 -16.79 1.49
N ILE A 138 5.55 -18.02 0.96
CA ILE A 138 6.77 -18.83 0.84
C ILE A 138 7.81 -18.06 0.02
N TRP A 139 7.41 -17.53 -1.14
CA TRP A 139 8.28 -16.73 -1.99
C TRP A 139 8.88 -15.53 -1.26
N ALA A 140 8.05 -14.73 -0.59
CA ALA A 140 8.51 -13.55 0.14
C ALA A 140 9.45 -13.93 1.30
N THR A 141 9.12 -14.99 2.05
CA THR A 141 9.96 -15.47 3.15
C THR A 141 11.32 -15.92 2.65
N LEU A 142 11.38 -16.72 1.59
CA LEU A 142 12.64 -17.15 0.97
C LEU A 142 13.45 -15.95 0.45
N ALA A 143 12.77 -14.98 -0.18
CA ALA A 143 13.43 -13.82 -0.77
C ALA A 143 14.08 -12.91 0.28
N ILE A 144 13.52 -12.81 1.51
CA ILE A 144 14.01 -11.83 2.49
C ILE A 144 14.79 -12.42 3.66
N SER A 145 14.56 -13.70 4.03
CA SER A 145 15.14 -14.33 5.23
C SER A 145 16.67 -14.34 5.24
N MET A 146 17.30 -14.35 4.07
CA MET A 146 18.75 -14.32 3.91
C MET A 146 19.36 -12.92 4.02
N PHE A 147 18.56 -11.86 3.92
CA PHE A 147 19.04 -10.49 3.75
C PHE A 147 18.85 -9.60 4.96
N TYR A 148 17.73 -9.76 5.68
CA TYR A 148 17.44 -8.96 6.86
C TYR A 148 16.53 -9.67 7.87
N LYS A 149 16.65 -9.26 9.12
CA LYS A 149 15.78 -9.74 10.20
C LYS A 149 14.44 -9.04 10.14
N LEU A 150 13.37 -9.81 10.35
CA LEU A 150 12.00 -9.32 10.37
C LEU A 150 11.38 -9.60 11.73
N GLU A 151 10.88 -8.55 12.37
CA GLU A 151 10.23 -8.59 13.67
C GLU A 151 8.77 -8.18 13.53
N PHE A 152 7.88 -8.89 14.24
CA PHE A 152 6.45 -8.59 14.28
C PHE A 152 6.03 -8.26 15.71
N GLU A 153 5.24 -7.21 15.85
CA GLU A 153 4.62 -6.79 17.10
C GLU A 153 3.12 -6.59 16.88
N GLY A 154 2.29 -6.95 17.87
CA GLY A 154 0.84 -6.79 17.80
C GLY A 154 0.16 -7.81 16.87
N MET A 155 0.72 -9.00 16.70
CA MET A 155 0.12 -10.07 15.85
C MET A 155 -1.27 -10.49 16.36
N GLU A 156 -1.55 -10.33 17.64
CA GLU A 156 -2.83 -10.58 18.30
C GLU A 156 -3.93 -9.60 17.84
N ASN A 157 -3.56 -8.44 17.30
CA ASN A 157 -4.49 -7.46 16.78
C ASN A 157 -5.02 -7.82 15.37
N LEU A 158 -4.46 -8.85 14.75
CA LEU A 158 -4.93 -9.30 13.44
C LEU A 158 -6.26 -10.05 13.59
N PRO A 159 -7.32 -9.67 12.85
CA PRO A 159 -8.57 -10.40 12.86
C PRO A 159 -8.39 -11.84 12.34
N PRO A 160 -9.29 -12.77 12.64
CA PRO A 160 -9.27 -14.11 12.07
C PRO A 160 -9.18 -14.06 10.54
N ASN A 161 -8.49 -15.05 9.93
CA ASN A 161 -8.34 -15.11 8.46
C ASN A 161 -9.68 -15.25 7.71
N THR A 162 -10.75 -15.57 8.41
CA THR A 162 -12.12 -15.68 7.88
C THR A 162 -12.83 -14.33 7.80
N SER A 163 -12.41 -13.36 8.62
CA SER A 163 -13.03 -12.03 8.70
C SER A 163 -12.35 -11.06 7.73
N PRO A 164 -13.12 -10.40 6.83
CA PRO A 164 -12.58 -9.40 5.95
C PRO A 164 -12.21 -8.13 6.72
N ALA A 165 -11.16 -7.43 6.28
CA ALA A 165 -10.73 -6.16 6.84
C ALA A 165 -10.08 -5.28 5.76
N VAL A 166 -9.98 -3.98 6.04
CA VAL A 166 -9.20 -3.02 5.26
C VAL A 166 -7.89 -2.78 5.99
N TYR A 167 -6.78 -3.18 5.39
CA TYR A 167 -5.44 -2.97 5.94
C TYR A 167 -4.84 -1.69 5.37
N VAL A 168 -4.17 -0.91 6.20
CA VAL A 168 -3.49 0.32 5.79
C VAL A 168 -2.10 0.40 6.41
N ALA A 169 -1.10 0.86 5.65
CA ALA A 169 0.26 1.07 6.16
C ALA A 169 0.92 2.31 5.54
N ASN A 170 1.97 2.81 6.19
CA ASN A 170 2.93 3.72 5.57
C ASN A 170 3.70 3.00 4.45
N HIS A 171 4.23 3.76 3.48
CA HIS A 171 4.91 3.20 2.30
C HIS A 171 6.28 3.84 2.12
N GLN A 172 7.33 3.09 2.40
CA GLN A 172 8.71 3.60 2.38
C GLN A 172 9.60 2.91 1.34
N SER A 173 9.27 1.69 0.92
CA SER A 173 10.19 0.89 0.11
C SER A 173 9.45 -0.07 -0.83
N PHE A 174 10.19 -0.58 -1.81
CA PHE A 174 9.79 -1.74 -2.59
C PHE A 174 9.67 -3.00 -1.71
N LEU A 175 10.50 -3.11 -0.66
CA LEU A 175 10.49 -4.22 0.29
C LEU A 175 9.22 -4.32 1.15
N ASP A 176 8.41 -3.26 1.21
CA ASP A 176 7.15 -3.27 1.99
C ASP A 176 6.21 -4.39 1.55
N ILE A 177 6.13 -4.65 0.23
CA ILE A 177 5.28 -5.72 -0.33
C ILE A 177 5.78 -7.10 0.11
N TYR A 178 7.09 -7.34 0.03
CA TYR A 178 7.69 -8.61 0.49
C TYR A 178 7.42 -8.82 1.97
N THR A 179 7.70 -7.81 2.79
CA THR A 179 7.47 -7.82 4.23
C THR A 179 6.01 -8.15 4.57
N LEU A 180 5.06 -7.51 3.91
CA LEU A 180 3.63 -7.72 4.15
C LEU A 180 3.13 -9.10 3.68
N LEU A 181 3.68 -9.65 2.61
CA LEU A 181 3.35 -11.00 2.15
C LEU A 181 3.75 -12.08 3.17
N THR A 182 4.81 -11.85 3.97
CA THR A 182 5.21 -12.80 5.01
C THR A 182 4.21 -12.94 6.14
N LEU A 183 3.33 -11.95 6.36
CA LEU A 183 2.22 -12.06 7.31
C LEU A 183 1.26 -13.23 7.01
N GLY A 184 1.27 -13.73 5.77
CA GLY A 184 0.41 -14.86 5.38
C GLY A 184 -1.07 -14.53 5.36
N ARG A 185 -1.43 -13.26 5.19
CA ARG A 185 -2.81 -12.79 5.08
C ARG A 185 -3.23 -12.67 3.62
N CYS A 186 -4.51 -12.98 3.35
CA CYS A 186 -5.05 -13.00 1.99
C CYS A 186 -5.62 -11.65 1.57
N PHE A 187 -4.86 -10.56 1.73
CA PHE A 187 -5.32 -9.27 1.29
C PHE A 187 -4.97 -8.95 -0.18
N LYS A 188 -5.87 -8.23 -0.85
CA LYS A 188 -5.69 -7.79 -2.23
C LYS A 188 -5.01 -6.44 -2.24
N PHE A 189 -3.77 -6.40 -2.75
CA PHE A 189 -3.04 -5.16 -2.97
C PHE A 189 -3.62 -4.38 -4.13
N ILE A 190 -3.35 -3.08 -4.15
CA ILE A 190 -3.65 -2.19 -5.26
C ILE A 190 -2.34 -1.75 -5.88
N SER A 191 -2.17 -1.94 -7.17
CA SER A 191 -0.93 -1.64 -7.86
C SER A 191 -1.14 -0.86 -9.15
N LYS A 192 -0.12 -0.12 -9.56
CA LYS A 192 -0.11 0.63 -10.83
C LYS A 192 -0.23 -0.33 -12.02
N THR A 193 -1.12 -0.03 -12.97
CA THR A 193 -1.38 -0.87 -14.15
C THR A 193 -0.11 -1.20 -14.94
N SER A 194 0.89 -0.29 -15.00
CA SER A 194 2.13 -0.55 -15.74
C SER A 194 2.96 -1.72 -15.19
N ILE A 195 2.82 -2.08 -13.89
CA ILE A 195 3.57 -3.19 -13.30
C ILE A 195 3.02 -4.53 -13.79
N PHE A 196 1.74 -4.60 -14.17
CA PHE A 196 1.15 -5.80 -14.75
C PHE A 196 1.71 -6.17 -16.14
N MET A 197 2.42 -5.24 -16.78
CA MET A 197 3.09 -5.50 -18.06
C MET A 197 4.44 -6.23 -17.90
N ILE A 198 4.96 -6.34 -16.68
CA ILE A 198 6.22 -7.04 -16.41
C ILE A 198 5.93 -8.55 -16.42
N PRO A 199 6.59 -9.35 -17.29
CA PRO A 199 6.40 -10.80 -17.33
C PRO A 199 6.63 -11.44 -15.97
N ILE A 200 5.97 -12.56 -15.70
CA ILE A 200 5.99 -13.31 -14.44
C ILE A 200 5.40 -12.49 -13.27
N ILE A 201 5.93 -11.29 -12.98
CA ILE A 201 5.45 -10.44 -11.89
C ILE A 201 4.00 -10.02 -12.14
N GLY A 202 3.68 -9.51 -13.32
CA GLY A 202 2.32 -9.11 -13.69
C GLY A 202 1.33 -10.27 -13.67
N TRP A 203 1.76 -11.44 -14.15
CA TRP A 203 0.94 -12.65 -14.11
C TRP A 203 0.73 -13.17 -12.69
N ALA A 204 1.78 -13.19 -11.85
CA ALA A 204 1.66 -13.55 -10.43
C ALA A 204 0.71 -12.59 -9.69
N MET A 205 0.80 -11.28 -9.97
CA MET A 205 -0.13 -10.29 -9.42
C MET A 205 -1.58 -10.55 -9.85
N TYR A 206 -1.81 -10.94 -11.11
CA TYR A 206 -3.12 -11.34 -11.60
C TYR A 206 -3.63 -12.59 -10.86
N LEU A 207 -2.79 -13.60 -10.69
CA LEU A 207 -3.12 -14.83 -9.97
C LEU A 207 -3.43 -14.57 -8.49
N LEU A 208 -2.73 -13.62 -7.84
CA LEU A 208 -3.01 -13.15 -6.48
C LEU A 208 -4.32 -12.34 -6.37
N GLY A 209 -4.81 -11.81 -7.50
CA GLY A 209 -5.97 -10.93 -7.53
C GLY A 209 -5.67 -9.50 -7.10
N VAL A 210 -4.45 -9.03 -7.35
CA VAL A 210 -4.07 -7.62 -7.18
C VAL A 210 -4.94 -6.74 -8.07
N ILE A 211 -5.35 -5.60 -7.56
CA ILE A 211 -6.28 -4.68 -8.25
C ILE A 211 -5.46 -3.64 -9.03
N PRO A 212 -5.62 -3.56 -10.37
CA PRO A 212 -4.93 -2.55 -11.17
C PRO A 212 -5.53 -1.16 -10.96
N LEU A 213 -4.67 -0.13 -10.90
CA LEU A 213 -5.05 1.26 -10.73
C LEU A 213 -4.27 2.18 -11.67
N ARG A 214 -4.96 3.02 -12.42
CA ARG A 214 -4.41 4.18 -13.13
C ARG A 214 -4.54 5.41 -12.22
N ARG A 215 -3.43 5.79 -11.56
CA ARG A 215 -3.44 6.83 -10.51
C ARG A 215 -3.89 8.22 -10.98
N MET A 216 -3.71 8.54 -12.28
CA MET A 216 -4.06 9.84 -12.86
C MET A 216 -5.47 9.86 -13.48
N ASP A 217 -6.20 8.75 -13.44
CA ASP A 217 -7.53 8.61 -14.00
C ASP A 217 -8.56 8.45 -12.87
N SER A 218 -9.40 9.49 -12.70
CA SER A 218 -10.43 9.52 -11.66
C SER A 218 -11.47 8.42 -11.83
N ARG A 219 -11.80 8.03 -13.07
CA ARG A 219 -12.71 6.93 -13.35
C ARG A 219 -12.11 5.60 -12.88
N SER A 220 -10.84 5.35 -13.22
CA SER A 220 -10.12 4.17 -12.77
C SER A 220 -10.01 4.11 -11.24
N GLN A 221 -9.86 5.25 -10.55
CA GLN A 221 -9.86 5.32 -9.09
C GLN A 221 -11.20 4.90 -8.51
N LEU A 222 -12.31 5.40 -9.05
CA LEU A 222 -13.66 5.04 -8.61
C LEU A 222 -13.97 3.57 -8.85
N ASP A 223 -13.61 3.03 -10.02
CA ASP A 223 -13.81 1.62 -10.36
C ASP A 223 -12.97 0.69 -9.46
N CYS A 224 -11.73 1.10 -9.12
CA CYS A 224 -10.90 0.41 -8.15
C CYS A 224 -11.59 0.34 -6.77
N LEU A 225 -12.12 1.47 -6.26
CA LEU A 225 -12.81 1.51 -4.97
C LEU A 225 -14.09 0.67 -4.97
N LYS A 226 -14.90 0.72 -6.04
CA LYS A 226 -16.07 -0.16 -6.20
C LYS A 226 -15.68 -1.63 -6.13
N ARG A 227 -14.62 -2.01 -6.87
CA ARG A 227 -14.08 -3.37 -6.86
C ARG A 227 -13.59 -3.80 -5.48
N CYS A 228 -12.96 -2.89 -4.71
CA CYS A 228 -12.56 -3.16 -3.33
C CYS A 228 -13.79 -3.44 -2.44
N VAL A 229 -14.84 -2.62 -2.54
CA VAL A 229 -16.10 -2.83 -1.81
C VAL A 229 -16.71 -4.20 -2.14
N ASP A 230 -16.78 -4.57 -3.43
CA ASP A 230 -17.34 -5.85 -3.85
C ASP A 230 -16.52 -7.03 -3.33
N LEU A 231 -15.19 -6.94 -3.33
CA LEU A 231 -14.30 -7.97 -2.81
C LEU A 231 -14.47 -8.14 -1.29
N VAL A 232 -14.57 -7.04 -0.55
CA VAL A 232 -14.77 -7.06 0.91
C VAL A 232 -16.12 -7.68 1.26
N LYS A 233 -17.19 -7.32 0.56
CA LYS A 233 -18.52 -7.94 0.71
C LYS A 233 -18.52 -9.45 0.42
N ARG A 234 -17.59 -9.91 -0.42
CA ARG A 234 -17.38 -11.35 -0.73
C ARG A 234 -16.38 -12.03 0.22
N GLY A 235 -16.01 -11.38 1.32
CA GLY A 235 -15.15 -11.93 2.36
C GLY A 235 -13.65 -11.86 2.08
N ALA A 236 -13.19 -11.12 1.07
CA ALA A 236 -11.77 -10.87 0.84
C ALA A 236 -11.33 -9.58 1.54
N SER A 237 -10.11 -9.56 2.08
CA SER A 237 -9.49 -8.35 2.63
C SER A 237 -8.78 -7.56 1.55
N VAL A 238 -8.65 -6.23 1.74
CA VAL A 238 -7.93 -5.34 0.83
C VAL A 238 -6.83 -4.58 1.57
N PHE A 239 -5.75 -4.27 0.87
CA PHE A 239 -4.60 -3.57 1.43
C PHE A 239 -4.33 -2.28 0.67
N PHE A 240 -4.17 -1.18 1.41
CA PHE A 240 -3.87 0.12 0.86
C PHE A 240 -2.58 0.71 1.46
N PHE A 241 -1.84 1.41 0.62
CA PHE A 241 -0.91 2.44 1.06
C PHE A 241 -1.60 3.79 0.85
N PRO A 242 -2.22 4.38 1.89
CA PRO A 242 -3.09 5.55 1.70
C PRO A 242 -2.34 6.81 1.26
N GLU A 243 -1.04 6.88 1.42
CA GLU A 243 -0.18 7.93 0.86
C GLU A 243 -0.22 7.95 -0.69
N GLY A 244 -0.44 6.78 -1.31
CA GLY A 244 -0.53 6.60 -2.76
C GLY A 244 0.81 6.63 -3.50
N THR A 245 1.92 6.88 -2.83
CA THR A 245 3.29 6.81 -3.34
C THR A 245 4.24 6.47 -2.21
N ARG A 246 5.45 6.01 -2.52
CA ARG A 246 6.50 5.78 -1.52
C ARG A 246 7.04 7.14 -1.02
N SER A 247 7.23 7.24 0.30
CA SER A 247 7.94 8.38 0.91
C SER A 247 9.42 8.35 0.51
N LYS A 248 9.95 9.47 0.06
CA LYS A 248 11.37 9.57 -0.35
C LYS A 248 12.29 9.94 0.82
N ASP A 249 11.76 10.64 1.80
CA ASP A 249 12.48 11.16 2.96
C ASP A 249 12.16 10.41 4.27
N GLY A 250 11.40 9.33 4.16
CA GLY A 250 10.97 8.50 5.28
C GLY A 250 9.86 9.10 6.15
N LYS A 251 9.39 10.32 5.85
CA LYS A 251 8.30 10.95 6.60
C LYS A 251 6.93 10.43 6.15
N LEU A 252 6.01 10.35 7.10
CA LEU A 252 4.63 9.96 6.79
C LEU A 252 3.91 11.07 6.03
N GLY A 253 3.42 10.73 4.85
CA GLY A 253 2.63 11.65 4.02
C GLY A 253 1.16 11.77 4.45
N VAL A 254 0.42 12.59 3.70
CA VAL A 254 -1.02 12.76 3.87
C VAL A 254 -1.77 11.53 3.36
N PHE A 255 -2.74 11.05 4.13
CA PHE A 255 -3.56 9.91 3.75
C PHE A 255 -4.73 10.31 2.85
N LYS A 256 -4.98 9.49 1.82
CA LYS A 256 -6.15 9.58 0.95
C LYS A 256 -7.31 8.80 1.55
N ARG A 257 -8.52 9.35 1.47
CA ARG A 257 -9.73 8.77 2.09
C ARG A 257 -10.24 7.47 1.45
N GLY A 258 -9.69 7.04 0.31
CA GLY A 258 -10.22 5.92 -0.46
C GLY A 258 -10.35 4.60 0.33
N ALA A 259 -9.31 4.20 1.06
CA ALA A 259 -9.31 3.01 1.91
C ALA A 259 -10.41 3.06 2.96
N PHE A 260 -10.52 4.18 3.63
CA PHE A 260 -11.46 4.42 4.73
C PHE A 260 -12.91 4.51 4.26
N SER A 261 -13.12 5.02 3.04
CA SER A 261 -14.44 4.97 2.37
C SER A 261 -14.88 3.54 2.05
N VAL A 262 -13.95 2.63 1.74
CA VAL A 262 -14.25 1.21 1.56
C VAL A 262 -14.67 0.61 2.91
N ALA A 263 -13.91 0.83 3.98
CA ALA A 263 -14.21 0.34 5.32
C ALA A 263 -15.56 0.83 5.82
N ALA A 264 -15.82 2.14 5.78
CA ALA A 264 -17.09 2.75 6.19
C ALA A 264 -18.30 2.20 5.41
N LYS A 265 -18.15 1.98 4.09
CA LYS A 265 -19.24 1.42 3.25
C LYS A 265 -19.52 -0.06 3.47
N THR A 266 -18.56 -0.79 3.99
CA THR A 266 -18.67 -2.25 4.18
C THR A 266 -18.81 -2.65 5.63
N GLY A 267 -18.63 -1.72 6.58
CA GLY A 267 -18.74 -1.97 8.02
C GLY A 267 -17.60 -2.85 8.57
N VAL A 268 -16.46 -2.97 7.83
CA VAL A 268 -15.33 -3.78 8.28
C VAL A 268 -14.28 -2.92 8.98
N PRO A 269 -13.50 -3.49 9.93
CA PRO A 269 -12.47 -2.75 10.63
C PRO A 269 -11.33 -2.33 9.68
N VAL A 270 -10.69 -1.21 10.02
CA VAL A 270 -9.41 -0.78 9.45
C VAL A 270 -8.30 -1.28 10.37
N ILE A 271 -7.31 -1.97 9.82
CA ILE A 271 -6.15 -2.46 10.56
C ILE A 271 -4.94 -1.60 10.18
N PRO A 272 -4.52 -0.65 11.03
CA PRO A 272 -3.32 0.12 10.79
C PRO A 272 -2.07 -0.74 11.02
N ILE A 273 -1.08 -0.60 10.16
CA ILE A 273 0.21 -1.28 10.25
C ILE A 273 1.32 -0.24 10.08
N THR A 274 2.31 -0.25 10.95
CA THR A 274 3.51 0.58 10.81
C THR A 274 4.68 -0.28 10.34
N LEU A 275 5.30 0.13 9.23
CA LEU A 275 6.51 -0.49 8.69
C LEU A 275 7.72 0.38 9.03
N LEU A 276 8.72 -0.20 9.67
CA LEU A 276 9.95 0.47 10.09
C LEU A 276 11.15 -0.21 9.46
N GLY A 277 12.10 0.57 8.95
CA GLY A 277 13.38 0.07 8.46
C GLY A 277 13.46 -0.24 6.96
N THR A 278 12.36 -0.56 6.29
CA THR A 278 12.36 -0.92 4.86
C THR A 278 12.98 0.16 3.96
N GLY A 279 12.66 1.43 4.22
CA GLY A 279 13.20 2.57 3.49
C GLY A 279 14.69 2.79 3.71
N LYS A 280 15.25 2.38 4.85
CA LYS A 280 16.70 2.41 5.13
C LYS A 280 17.41 1.27 4.41
N LEU A 281 16.78 0.10 4.32
CA LEU A 281 17.33 -1.07 3.63
C LEU A 281 17.37 -0.87 2.10
N MET A 282 16.29 -0.39 1.52
CA MET A 282 16.15 -0.17 0.07
C MET A 282 15.44 1.16 -0.17
N PRO A 283 16.20 2.27 -0.20
CA PRO A 283 15.61 3.61 -0.39
C PRO A 283 14.92 3.75 -1.75
N PRO A 284 13.81 4.50 -1.84
CA PRO A 284 13.13 4.78 -3.10
C PRO A 284 14.05 5.50 -4.09
N GLY A 285 14.13 4.95 -5.31
CA GLY A 285 15.02 5.44 -6.37
C GLY A 285 16.42 4.81 -6.34
N MET A 286 16.72 3.99 -5.32
CA MET A 286 17.97 3.23 -5.20
C MET A 286 17.68 1.73 -5.04
N GLU A 287 16.68 1.23 -5.75
CA GLU A 287 16.21 -0.15 -5.65
C GLU A 287 17.28 -1.20 -6.02
N GLY A 288 18.37 -0.79 -6.70
CA GLY A 288 19.52 -1.65 -6.95
C GLY A 288 20.43 -1.91 -5.75
N ASN A 289 20.24 -1.15 -4.66
CA ASN A 289 21.06 -1.25 -3.46
C ASN A 289 20.25 -1.90 -2.33
N LEU A 290 20.86 -2.84 -1.62
CA LEU A 290 20.28 -3.44 -0.42
C LEU A 290 21.24 -3.30 0.76
N ASN A 291 20.92 -2.38 1.66
CA ASN A 291 21.70 -2.14 2.87
C ASN A 291 21.46 -3.24 3.91
N SER A 292 22.33 -3.32 4.91
CA SER A 292 22.15 -4.19 6.08
C SER A 292 21.20 -3.54 7.08
N GLY A 293 20.44 -4.36 7.81
CA GLY A 293 19.56 -3.87 8.88
C GLY A 293 18.44 -4.84 9.21
N SER A 294 17.46 -4.34 9.94
CA SER A 294 16.25 -5.08 10.33
C SER A 294 15.00 -4.30 9.94
N VAL A 295 13.90 -5.03 9.81
CA VAL A 295 12.57 -4.47 9.57
C VAL A 295 11.68 -4.86 10.76
N LYS A 296 10.93 -3.90 11.27
CA LYS A 296 9.91 -4.13 12.28
C LYS A 296 8.54 -3.79 11.72
N VAL A 297 7.59 -4.68 11.94
CA VAL A 297 6.18 -4.54 11.54
C VAL A 297 5.34 -4.47 12.79
N ILE A 298 4.66 -3.36 13.01
CA ILE A 298 3.80 -3.16 14.17
C ILE A 298 2.35 -3.15 13.70
N ILE A 299 1.56 -4.10 14.18
CA ILE A 299 0.13 -4.21 13.88
C ILE A 299 -0.64 -3.58 15.04
N HIS A 300 -1.39 -2.53 14.74
CA HIS A 300 -2.16 -1.80 15.73
C HIS A 300 -3.55 -2.39 15.91
N ARG A 301 -4.21 -2.01 17.00
CA ARG A 301 -5.59 -2.38 17.28
C ARG A 301 -6.51 -1.96 16.12
N PRO A 302 -7.52 -2.77 15.77
CA PRO A 302 -8.50 -2.42 14.77
C PRO A 302 -9.18 -1.09 15.08
N VAL A 303 -9.37 -0.26 14.04
CA VAL A 303 -10.13 0.99 14.14
C VAL A 303 -11.48 0.77 13.46
N GLU A 304 -12.55 0.93 14.21
CA GLU A 304 -13.93 0.71 13.76
C GLU A 304 -14.70 2.04 13.66
N GLY A 305 -15.70 2.09 12.81
CA GLY A 305 -16.58 3.24 12.63
C GLY A 305 -17.19 3.30 11.23
N ASP A 306 -18.17 4.17 11.08
CA ASP A 306 -18.92 4.44 9.85
C ASP A 306 -18.47 5.70 9.10
N ASN A 307 -17.66 6.55 9.76
CA ASN A 307 -17.18 7.79 9.20
C ASN A 307 -15.76 7.65 8.64
N ALA A 308 -15.64 7.71 7.31
CA ALA A 308 -14.37 7.57 6.61
C ALA A 308 -13.31 8.62 7.03
N GLU A 309 -13.72 9.81 7.44
CA GLU A 309 -12.81 10.87 7.86
C GLU A 309 -12.22 10.58 9.24
N LYS A 310 -13.06 10.17 10.20
CA LYS A 310 -12.62 9.74 11.53
C LYS A 310 -11.72 8.51 11.45
N LEU A 311 -12.11 7.50 10.65
CA LEU A 311 -11.27 6.32 10.41
C LEU A 311 -9.89 6.69 9.86
N CYS A 312 -9.85 7.62 8.89
CA CYS A 312 -8.61 8.10 8.28
C CYS A 312 -7.72 8.82 9.31
N SER A 313 -8.29 9.75 10.07
CA SER A 313 -7.57 10.52 11.10
C SER A 313 -7.00 9.60 12.18
N ASN A 314 -7.81 8.69 12.72
CA ASN A 314 -7.39 7.78 13.77
C ASN A 314 -6.30 6.82 13.30
N ALA A 315 -6.46 6.19 12.13
CA ALA A 315 -5.45 5.28 11.60
C ALA A 315 -4.14 6.01 11.28
N ARG A 316 -4.21 7.26 10.74
CA ARG A 316 -3.02 8.07 10.48
C ARG A 316 -2.32 8.48 11.78
N SER A 317 -3.06 8.89 12.81
CA SER A 317 -2.49 9.28 14.11
C SER A 317 -1.71 8.12 14.72
N VAL A 318 -2.31 6.94 14.81
CA VAL A 318 -1.66 5.76 15.39
C VAL A 318 -0.35 5.41 14.67
N ILE A 319 -0.34 5.44 13.32
CA ILE A 319 0.87 5.18 12.53
C ILE A 319 1.89 6.32 12.73
N ALA A 320 1.44 7.59 12.76
CA ALA A 320 2.30 8.75 12.94
C ALA A 320 2.99 8.73 14.31
N ASP A 321 2.24 8.49 15.38
CA ASP A 321 2.75 8.44 16.75
C ASP A 321 3.83 7.35 16.88
N THR A 322 3.59 6.18 16.29
CA THR A 322 4.56 5.09 16.27
C THR A 322 5.81 5.44 15.46
N LEU A 323 5.67 6.08 14.31
CA LEU A 323 6.80 6.54 13.51
C LEU A 323 7.64 7.58 14.26
N LEU A 324 6.99 8.55 14.93
CA LEU A 324 7.67 9.56 15.75
C LEU A 324 8.45 8.93 16.90
N LEU A 325 7.88 7.96 17.61
CA LEU A 325 8.55 7.21 18.68
C LEU A 325 9.84 6.50 18.19
N HIS A 326 9.88 6.12 16.93
CA HIS A 326 11.04 5.46 16.31
C HIS A 326 11.94 6.43 15.50
N GLY A 327 11.79 7.75 15.70
CA GLY A 327 12.64 8.78 15.10
C GLY A 327 12.37 9.06 13.62
N TYR A 328 11.19 8.70 13.12
CA TYR A 328 10.74 9.07 11.76
C TYR A 328 9.94 10.38 11.82
N GLY A 329 9.98 11.15 10.72
CA GLY A 329 9.20 12.39 10.61
C GLY A 329 7.77 12.17 10.10
N VAL A 330 6.94 13.22 10.26
CA VAL A 330 5.57 13.30 9.73
C VAL A 330 5.42 14.62 8.97
N HIS A 331 4.76 14.62 7.80
CA HIS A 331 4.38 15.82 7.03
C HIS A 331 3.03 16.36 7.44
#